data_c4523b1bd7c4c4653ddaf0a5f3317e2e
#
_entry.id   c4523b1bd7c4c4653ddaf0a5f3317e2e
#
_cell.length_a   1.000
_cell.length_b   1.000
_cell.length_c   1.000
_cell.angle_alpha   90.00
_cell.angle_beta   90.00
_cell.angle_gamma   90.00
#
_symmetry.space_group_name_H-M   'P 1'
#
loop_
_entity.id
_entity.type
_entity.pdbx_description
1 polymer ?
#
loop_
_entity_poly.entity_id
_entity_poly.type
_entity_poly.pdbx_seq_one_letter_code
_entity_poly.pdbx_strand_id
1 'polypeptide(L)'
;MNFENLYAAALALMSIGAAGALAAGKRPALSQVIGCAGLISGIIVSAISVCAGLPDYVNLFRIPILILGLAGVWFSPQYLKGHGSQRSGIYYFFFNLTVAAMLGVTIMNRPIPFLVMWEIMGLASFALVAFDYKSRQVARAAWIYLLACQAGGMVLLGMFLMASSVEAFFILAVIGFGLKIGFPLLHVWLPEAHPAAPAPVSALMSGAMIQLGFYGIWRWGINAVASYSEMFGFTLIALGIICCLGGIILSFPRTNIKTLLAYSSIENMGIISLGCGLGLLGLGKGNVTMIFCGFAGAGLHMLNHALLKGGLFLLAGSVQKATGSLEMEKMGGLLKRMPVSGSLFLLNSAGLSGLPPFNAFVSEFLIYLAGFAAFTVPGKPLFMVAGVAVPVVLALTGGLAAAAFCKVGGAVFLGEPRSKEAAEAVEVPLSMRLPVLLLFLCGCAVTVLTPAAARLFAPEEWIQELYPAIRALQMVAVTSLAVTGLFVLLVLIKGLLPRGKEIRRSCTWDCGFSKPDARMEYTGSAFIQPLVFFCGRLTGAKRKITHPQGSFPEKSSFEEESADPGMEFFWEKSFKFFFRLAAKLNFLQSGYLHFYILIMTAALVLMLVWGFLLPWAGTLMKGGF
;
A
#
# COMPACT_ATOMS: atom_id res chain seq x y z
N MET A 1 26.41 -23.01 -0.45
CA MET A 1 25.77 -22.62 0.83
C MET A 1 24.26 -22.81 0.63
N ASN A 2 23.58 -23.53 1.53
CA ASN A 2 22.17 -23.87 1.33
C ASN A 2 21.34 -22.58 1.57
N PHE A 3 20.52 -22.16 0.60
CA PHE A 3 19.74 -20.92 0.66
C PHE A 3 18.83 -20.85 1.89
N GLU A 4 18.28 -22.01 2.31
CA GLU A 4 17.46 -22.12 3.52
C GLU A 4 18.21 -21.69 4.78
N ASN A 5 19.51 -22.05 4.88
CA ASN A 5 20.35 -21.67 6.01
C ASN A 5 20.63 -20.17 6.06
N LEU A 6 20.76 -19.49 4.89
CA LEU A 6 20.93 -18.05 4.82
C LEU A 6 19.68 -17.30 5.31
N TYR A 7 18.50 -17.74 4.87
CA TYR A 7 17.27 -17.12 5.35
C TYR A 7 17.02 -17.39 6.84
N ALA A 8 17.32 -18.59 7.33
CA ALA A 8 17.24 -18.89 8.76
C ALA A 8 18.18 -18.00 9.57
N ALA A 9 19.42 -17.79 9.11
CA ALA A 9 20.38 -16.88 9.73
C ALA A 9 19.88 -15.42 9.72
N ALA A 10 19.30 -14.98 8.61
CA ALA A 10 18.73 -13.63 8.50
C ALA A 10 17.59 -13.41 9.50
N LEU A 11 16.64 -14.34 9.59
CA LEU A 11 15.54 -14.29 10.55
C LEU A 11 16.05 -14.32 11.99
N ALA A 12 17.06 -15.12 12.30
CA ALA A 12 17.69 -15.17 13.61
C ALA A 12 18.35 -13.83 13.98
N LEU A 13 19.12 -13.21 13.07
CA LEU A 13 19.75 -11.91 13.29
C LEU A 13 18.73 -10.81 13.56
N MET A 14 17.64 -10.75 12.80
CA MET A 14 16.55 -9.79 13.01
C MET A 14 15.85 -10.04 14.36
N SER A 15 15.61 -11.31 14.73
CA SER A 15 14.98 -11.67 16.00
C SER A 15 15.86 -11.34 17.21
N ILE A 16 17.17 -11.59 17.12
CA ILE A 16 18.15 -11.22 18.15
C ILE A 16 18.22 -9.70 18.27
N GLY A 17 18.25 -8.97 17.14
CA GLY A 17 18.20 -7.51 17.12
C GLY A 17 16.92 -6.97 17.76
N ALA A 18 15.77 -7.59 17.50
CA ALA A 18 14.50 -7.26 18.13
C ALA A 18 14.56 -7.44 19.64
N ALA A 19 14.91 -8.63 20.11
CA ALA A 19 14.99 -8.95 21.54
C ALA A 19 16.00 -8.06 22.27
N GLY A 20 17.18 -7.83 21.68
CA GLY A 20 18.21 -6.95 22.23
C GLY A 20 17.77 -5.49 22.32
N ALA A 21 17.04 -4.98 21.31
CA ALA A 21 16.49 -3.62 21.34
C ALA A 21 15.45 -3.46 22.46
N LEU A 22 14.61 -4.46 22.70
CA LEU A 22 13.63 -4.47 23.78
C LEU A 22 14.32 -4.52 25.15
N ALA A 23 15.31 -5.40 25.33
CA ALA A 23 16.07 -5.52 26.56
C ALA A 23 16.84 -4.22 26.90
N ALA A 24 17.36 -3.53 25.89
CA ALA A 24 18.02 -2.23 26.02
C ALA A 24 17.05 -1.05 26.16
N GLY A 25 15.74 -1.27 26.25
CA GLY A 25 14.70 -0.23 26.15
C GLY A 25 14.82 0.95 27.12
N LYS A 26 15.48 0.77 28.27
CA LYS A 26 15.80 1.86 29.21
C LYS A 26 16.90 2.80 28.69
N ARG A 27 17.70 2.38 27.70
CA ARG A 27 18.80 3.14 27.08
C ARG A 27 18.48 3.37 25.60
N PRO A 28 17.83 4.49 25.22
CA PRO A 28 17.27 4.67 23.87
C PRO A 28 18.30 4.59 22.76
N ALA A 29 19.49 5.16 22.96
CA ALA A 29 20.57 5.10 21.97
C ALA A 29 21.07 3.66 21.75
N LEU A 30 21.24 2.87 22.82
CA LEU A 30 21.67 1.49 22.74
C LEU A 30 20.61 0.61 22.08
N SER A 31 19.35 0.77 22.47
CA SER A 31 18.20 0.09 21.85
C SER A 31 18.10 0.35 20.37
N GLN A 32 18.28 1.61 19.96
CA GLN A 32 18.31 2.02 18.56
C GLN A 32 19.46 1.34 17.80
N VAL A 33 20.68 1.39 18.34
CA VAL A 33 21.86 0.79 17.68
C VAL A 33 21.67 -0.72 17.50
N ILE A 34 21.24 -1.43 18.56
CA ILE A 34 21.02 -2.88 18.49
C ILE A 34 19.92 -3.23 17.49
N GLY A 35 18.78 -2.51 17.54
CA GLY A 35 17.66 -2.75 16.62
C GLY A 35 18.04 -2.48 15.17
N CYS A 36 18.74 -1.38 14.90
CA CYS A 36 19.23 -1.07 13.54
C CYS A 36 20.27 -2.11 13.06
N ALA A 37 21.24 -2.46 13.90
CA ALA A 37 22.28 -3.44 13.54
C ALA A 37 21.68 -4.83 13.24
N GLY A 38 20.75 -5.30 14.07
CA GLY A 38 20.08 -6.57 13.87
C GLY A 38 19.29 -6.61 12.55
N LEU A 39 18.54 -5.54 12.24
CA LEU A 39 17.80 -5.47 10.98
C LEU A 39 18.73 -5.37 9.77
N ILE A 40 19.72 -4.49 9.81
CA ILE A 40 20.64 -4.29 8.68
C ILE A 40 21.43 -5.58 8.39
N SER A 41 21.93 -6.26 9.42
CA SER A 41 22.65 -7.53 9.23
C SER A 41 21.76 -8.62 8.63
N GLY A 42 20.52 -8.73 9.11
CA GLY A 42 19.53 -9.65 8.52
C GLY A 42 19.17 -9.30 7.07
N ILE A 43 19.04 -8.02 6.74
CA ILE A 43 18.79 -7.54 5.37
C ILE A 43 19.98 -7.90 4.46
N ILE A 44 21.23 -7.68 4.89
CA ILE A 44 22.43 -8.02 4.10
C ILE A 44 22.47 -9.51 3.79
N VAL A 45 22.27 -10.38 4.79
CA VAL A 45 22.25 -11.84 4.59
C VAL A 45 21.11 -12.25 3.65
N SER A 46 19.92 -11.66 3.80
CA SER A 46 18.80 -11.92 2.88
C SER A 46 19.06 -11.44 1.46
N ALA A 47 19.73 -10.28 1.29
CA ALA A 47 20.08 -9.75 -0.02
C ALA A 47 21.08 -10.65 -0.77
N ILE A 48 22.05 -11.23 -0.07
CA ILE A 48 22.98 -12.23 -0.63
C ILE A 48 22.17 -13.44 -1.16
N SER A 49 21.20 -13.91 -0.39
CA SER A 49 20.34 -15.02 -0.79
C SER A 49 19.47 -14.70 -2.01
N VAL A 50 18.92 -13.48 -2.08
CA VAL A 50 18.15 -12.98 -3.23
C VAL A 50 19.01 -12.92 -4.48
N CYS A 51 20.21 -12.34 -4.39
CA CYS A 51 21.12 -12.21 -5.54
C CYS A 51 21.57 -13.57 -6.09
N ALA A 52 21.81 -14.55 -5.20
CA ALA A 52 22.21 -15.89 -5.60
C ALA A 52 21.06 -16.75 -6.15
N GLY A 53 19.80 -16.41 -5.81
CA GLY A 53 18.58 -17.12 -6.25
C GLY A 53 17.86 -16.47 -7.44
N LEU A 54 18.45 -15.52 -8.16
CA LEU A 54 17.86 -14.95 -9.37
C LEU A 54 17.96 -15.96 -10.54
N PRO A 55 16.93 -16.05 -11.41
CA PRO A 55 15.66 -15.34 -11.43
C PRO A 55 14.50 -16.13 -10.76
N ASP A 56 14.14 -15.79 -9.53
CA ASP A 56 12.97 -16.36 -8.84
C ASP A 56 11.89 -15.27 -8.68
N TYR A 57 10.63 -15.58 -9.09
CA TYR A 57 9.51 -14.63 -8.98
C TYR A 57 9.23 -14.20 -7.54
N VAL A 58 9.57 -15.02 -6.55
CA VAL A 58 9.42 -14.67 -5.11
C VAL A 58 10.27 -13.46 -4.74
N ASN A 59 11.37 -13.22 -5.45
CA ASN A 59 12.23 -12.07 -5.23
C ASN A 59 11.56 -10.74 -5.57
N LEU A 60 10.52 -10.73 -6.43
CA LEU A 60 9.68 -9.55 -6.65
C LEU A 60 9.01 -9.05 -5.36
N PHE A 61 8.74 -9.94 -4.42
CA PHE A 61 8.15 -9.61 -3.11
C PHE A 61 9.22 -9.37 -2.04
N ARG A 62 10.35 -10.09 -2.09
CA ARG A 62 11.46 -9.95 -1.11
C ARG A 62 12.20 -8.64 -1.28
N ILE A 63 12.50 -8.22 -2.50
CA ILE A 63 13.23 -6.97 -2.80
C ILE A 63 12.55 -5.75 -2.17
N PRO A 64 11.23 -5.50 -2.34
CA PRO A 64 10.53 -4.41 -1.66
C PRO A 64 10.65 -4.45 -0.13
N ILE A 65 10.56 -5.65 0.48
CA ILE A 65 10.69 -5.81 1.94
C ILE A 65 12.08 -5.36 2.41
N LEU A 66 13.14 -5.80 1.72
CA LEU A 66 14.52 -5.47 2.07
C LEU A 66 14.82 -3.97 1.89
N ILE A 67 14.42 -3.40 0.74
CA ILE A 67 14.67 -1.99 0.42
C ILE A 67 13.92 -1.08 1.40
N LEU A 68 12.63 -1.34 1.64
CA LEU A 68 11.82 -0.50 2.54
C LEU A 68 12.16 -0.74 4.01
N GLY A 69 12.54 -1.96 4.39
CA GLY A 69 13.09 -2.26 5.71
C GLY A 69 14.35 -1.43 5.99
N LEU A 70 15.29 -1.39 5.03
CA LEU A 70 16.51 -0.60 5.11
C LEU A 70 16.22 0.92 5.15
N ALA A 71 15.39 1.40 4.23
CA ALA A 71 15.01 2.82 4.19
C ALA A 71 14.30 3.25 5.49
N GLY A 72 13.38 2.41 5.99
CA GLY A 72 12.63 2.66 7.21
C GLY A 72 13.53 2.69 8.45
N VAL A 73 14.44 1.73 8.61
CA VAL A 73 15.35 1.70 9.76
C VAL A 73 16.35 2.86 9.73
N TRP A 74 16.78 3.29 8.56
CA TRP A 74 17.66 4.46 8.41
C TRP A 74 16.96 5.78 8.73
N PHE A 75 15.69 5.91 8.33
CA PHE A 75 14.88 7.09 8.58
C PHE A 75 14.45 7.21 10.06
N SER A 76 14.17 6.09 10.73
CA SER A 76 13.54 6.03 12.05
C SER A 76 14.26 6.78 13.16
N PRO A 77 15.61 6.76 13.29
CA PRO A 77 16.33 7.42 14.38
C PRO A 77 16.02 8.90 14.54
N GLN A 78 16.01 9.64 13.45
CA GLN A 78 15.72 11.08 13.48
C GLN A 78 14.21 11.36 13.55
N TYR A 79 13.40 10.52 12.92
CA TYR A 79 11.95 10.64 13.00
C TYR A 79 11.43 10.48 14.42
N LEU A 80 11.94 9.49 15.15
CA LEU A 80 11.52 9.17 16.53
C LEU A 80 12.18 10.06 17.59
N LYS A 81 13.12 10.92 17.23
CA LYS A 81 13.78 11.83 18.18
C LYS A 81 12.75 12.74 18.84
N GLY A 82 12.68 12.65 20.20
CA GLY A 82 11.69 13.36 21.03
C GLY A 82 10.60 12.45 21.59
N HIS A 83 10.48 11.20 21.15
CA HIS A 83 9.63 10.20 21.79
C HIS A 83 10.39 9.53 22.95
N GLY A 84 9.74 9.26 24.08
CA GLY A 84 10.37 8.76 25.32
C GLY A 84 11.17 7.45 25.12
N SER A 85 12.18 7.24 25.99
CA SER A 85 13.18 6.18 25.87
C SER A 85 12.62 4.75 25.76
N GLN A 86 11.60 4.41 26.55
CA GLN A 86 10.99 3.07 26.52
C GLN A 86 10.26 2.77 25.21
N ARG A 87 9.70 3.78 24.55
CA ARG A 87 9.01 3.61 23.29
C ARG A 87 9.95 3.24 22.15
N SER A 88 11.22 3.66 22.20
CA SER A 88 12.22 3.32 21.19
C SER A 88 12.48 1.82 21.14
N GLY A 89 12.66 1.15 22.30
CA GLY A 89 12.88 -0.30 22.35
C GLY A 89 11.71 -1.11 21.79
N ILE A 90 10.49 -0.73 22.17
CA ILE A 90 9.25 -1.36 21.67
C ILE A 90 9.13 -1.18 20.15
N TYR A 91 9.43 0.04 19.65
CA TYR A 91 9.38 0.31 18.21
C TYR A 91 10.35 -0.60 17.44
N TYR A 92 11.64 -0.65 17.81
CA TYR A 92 12.63 -1.46 17.09
C TYR A 92 12.37 -2.95 17.24
N PHE A 93 11.83 -3.40 18.37
CA PHE A 93 11.39 -4.79 18.56
C PHE A 93 10.35 -5.17 17.51
N PHE A 94 9.24 -4.44 17.44
CA PHE A 94 8.16 -4.77 16.52
C PHE A 94 8.50 -4.46 15.07
N PHE A 95 9.35 -3.47 14.79
CA PHE A 95 9.78 -3.17 13.43
C PHE A 95 10.64 -4.31 12.85
N ASN A 96 11.63 -4.80 13.61
CA ASN A 96 12.43 -5.97 13.22
C ASN A 96 11.55 -7.21 13.05
N LEU A 97 10.63 -7.46 14.01
CA LEU A 97 9.73 -8.61 13.96
C LEU A 97 8.80 -8.56 12.76
N THR A 98 8.31 -7.37 12.39
CA THR A 98 7.47 -7.18 11.20
C THR A 98 8.23 -7.52 9.93
N VAL A 99 9.46 -7.00 9.75
CA VAL A 99 10.27 -7.30 8.56
C VAL A 99 10.66 -8.78 8.51
N ALA A 100 11.05 -9.37 9.65
CA ALA A 100 11.35 -10.80 9.74
C ALA A 100 10.15 -11.67 9.38
N ALA A 101 8.96 -11.34 9.89
CA ALA A 101 7.73 -12.06 9.59
C ALA A 101 7.31 -11.93 8.12
N MET A 102 7.46 -10.74 7.51
CA MET A 102 7.21 -10.53 6.08
C MET A 102 8.13 -11.40 5.20
N LEU A 103 9.42 -11.48 5.54
CA LEU A 103 10.35 -12.40 4.87
C LEU A 103 9.96 -13.85 5.13
N GLY A 104 9.59 -14.19 6.39
CA GLY A 104 9.12 -15.52 6.77
C GLY A 104 7.93 -15.98 5.94
N VAL A 105 6.95 -15.12 5.69
CA VAL A 105 5.81 -15.40 4.79
C VAL A 105 6.29 -15.86 3.41
N THR A 106 7.35 -15.26 2.87
CA THR A 106 7.88 -15.61 1.53
C THR A 106 8.74 -16.87 1.50
N ILE A 107 9.15 -17.36 2.67
CA ILE A 107 10.04 -18.53 2.80
C ILE A 107 9.24 -19.79 3.10
N MET A 108 8.13 -19.66 3.85
CA MET A 108 7.36 -20.81 4.31
C MET A 108 6.58 -21.47 3.17
N ASN A 109 6.87 -22.76 2.95
CA ASN A 109 6.30 -23.56 1.86
C ASN A 109 5.11 -24.45 2.32
N ARG A 110 4.81 -24.47 3.63
CA ARG A 110 3.70 -25.25 4.21
C ARG A 110 2.62 -24.32 4.77
N PRO A 111 1.32 -24.68 4.70
CA PRO A 111 0.22 -23.82 5.13
C PRO A 111 0.33 -23.33 6.58
N ILE A 112 0.60 -24.21 7.54
CA ILE A 112 0.63 -23.83 8.96
C ILE A 112 1.79 -22.87 9.28
N PRO A 113 3.07 -23.13 8.91
CA PRO A 113 4.14 -22.17 9.11
C PRO A 113 3.90 -20.84 8.39
N PHE A 114 3.31 -20.87 7.20
CA PHE A 114 2.92 -19.67 6.46
C PHE A 114 1.92 -18.83 7.27
N LEU A 115 0.84 -19.45 7.79
CA LEU A 115 -0.16 -18.76 8.62
C LEU A 115 0.47 -18.22 9.92
N VAL A 116 1.36 -18.95 10.56
CA VAL A 116 2.07 -18.46 11.76
C VAL A 116 2.85 -17.18 11.46
N MET A 117 3.63 -17.15 10.35
CA MET A 117 4.36 -15.94 9.96
C MET A 117 3.41 -14.81 9.55
N TRP A 118 2.29 -15.13 8.91
CA TRP A 118 1.24 -14.18 8.55
C TRP A 118 0.61 -13.51 9.79
N GLU A 119 0.31 -14.29 10.83
CA GLU A 119 -0.22 -13.76 12.09
C GLU A 119 0.81 -12.94 12.87
N ILE A 120 2.08 -13.40 12.95
CA ILE A 120 3.16 -12.63 13.58
C ILE A 120 3.33 -11.28 12.86
N MET A 121 3.29 -11.25 11.53
CA MET A 121 3.33 -10.02 10.75
C MET A 121 2.16 -9.08 11.10
N GLY A 122 0.95 -9.63 11.21
CA GLY A 122 -0.26 -8.86 11.58
C GLY A 122 -0.17 -8.28 13.00
N LEU A 123 0.22 -9.08 13.97
CA LEU A 123 0.34 -8.67 15.37
C LEU A 123 1.49 -7.68 15.60
N ALA A 124 2.65 -7.91 14.97
CA ALA A 124 3.78 -7.01 15.09
C ALA A 124 3.49 -5.63 14.48
N SER A 125 2.87 -5.60 13.31
CA SER A 125 2.47 -4.33 12.67
C SER A 125 1.31 -3.65 13.41
N PHE A 126 0.37 -4.39 14.01
CA PHE A 126 -0.64 -3.81 14.91
C PHE A 126 0.00 -3.04 16.08
N ALA A 127 1.00 -3.62 16.74
CA ALA A 127 1.70 -2.94 17.82
C ALA A 127 2.39 -1.65 17.35
N LEU A 128 2.89 -1.62 16.11
CA LEU A 128 3.46 -0.43 15.50
C LEU A 128 2.40 0.61 15.12
N VAL A 129 1.23 0.21 14.62
CA VAL A 129 0.10 1.12 14.38
C VAL A 129 -0.37 1.74 15.68
N ALA A 130 -0.41 0.95 16.77
CA ALA A 130 -0.76 1.38 18.11
C ALA A 130 0.33 2.19 18.84
N PHE A 131 1.40 2.62 18.15
CA PHE A 131 2.56 3.28 18.79
C PHE A 131 2.18 4.44 19.71
N ASP A 132 1.24 5.29 19.27
CA ASP A 132 0.70 6.40 20.07
C ASP A 132 -0.70 6.09 20.63
N TYR A 133 -0.89 4.87 21.18
CA TYR A 133 -2.15 4.34 21.70
C TYR A 133 -2.89 5.22 22.71
N LYS A 134 -2.21 6.21 23.33
CA LYS A 134 -2.84 7.19 24.20
C LYS A 134 -3.86 8.08 23.46
N SER A 135 -3.68 8.27 22.17
CA SER A 135 -4.67 8.93 21.32
C SER A 135 -5.83 7.96 21.04
N ARG A 136 -7.07 8.39 21.35
CA ARG A 136 -8.28 7.60 21.09
C ARG A 136 -8.43 7.25 19.62
N GLN A 137 -8.03 8.16 18.73
CA GLN A 137 -8.08 7.92 17.27
C GLN A 137 -7.10 6.83 16.84
N VAL A 138 -5.85 6.88 17.36
CA VAL A 138 -4.84 5.86 17.08
C VAL A 138 -5.25 4.49 17.64
N ALA A 139 -5.79 4.45 18.86
CA ALA A 139 -6.27 3.21 19.46
C ALA A 139 -7.40 2.59 18.62
N ARG A 140 -8.38 3.41 18.18
CA ARG A 140 -9.47 2.96 17.30
C ARG A 140 -8.93 2.39 15.98
N ALA A 141 -8.02 3.13 15.32
CA ALA A 141 -7.41 2.70 14.06
C ALA A 141 -6.65 1.37 14.19
N ALA A 142 -5.90 1.22 15.29
CA ALA A 142 -5.18 -0.01 15.58
C ALA A 142 -6.14 -1.21 15.77
N TRP A 143 -7.25 -1.02 16.50
CA TRP A 143 -8.25 -2.08 16.66
C TRP A 143 -8.93 -2.47 15.35
N ILE A 144 -9.29 -1.51 14.49
CA ILE A 144 -9.85 -1.79 13.16
C ILE A 144 -8.84 -2.61 12.34
N TYR A 145 -7.57 -2.23 12.38
CA TYR A 145 -6.50 -2.96 11.70
C TYR A 145 -6.34 -4.39 12.22
N LEU A 146 -6.30 -4.57 13.55
CA LEU A 146 -6.18 -5.90 14.16
C LEU A 146 -7.35 -6.81 13.77
N LEU A 147 -8.59 -6.31 13.86
CA LEU A 147 -9.78 -7.07 13.49
C LEU A 147 -9.75 -7.50 12.02
N ALA A 148 -9.33 -6.61 11.12
CA ALA A 148 -9.16 -6.96 9.71
C ALA A 148 -8.08 -8.04 9.49
N CYS A 149 -6.94 -7.95 10.20
CA CYS A 149 -5.89 -8.96 10.12
C CYS A 149 -6.37 -10.32 10.62
N GLN A 150 -7.04 -10.37 11.79
CA GLN A 150 -7.53 -11.62 12.37
C GLN A 150 -8.65 -12.25 11.52
N ALA A 151 -9.58 -11.43 10.99
CA ALA A 151 -10.59 -11.91 10.07
C ALA A 151 -9.95 -12.53 8.81
N GLY A 152 -8.92 -11.88 8.25
CA GLY A 152 -8.16 -12.40 7.11
C GLY A 152 -7.49 -13.74 7.42
N GLY A 153 -6.80 -13.85 8.56
CA GLY A 153 -6.13 -15.08 8.98
C GLY A 153 -7.10 -16.26 9.16
N MET A 154 -8.27 -16.01 9.77
CA MET A 154 -9.32 -17.03 9.92
C MET A 154 -9.87 -17.50 8.57
N VAL A 155 -10.09 -16.58 7.62
CA VAL A 155 -10.51 -16.95 6.25
C VAL A 155 -9.43 -17.76 5.54
N LEU A 156 -8.15 -17.40 5.68
CA LEU A 156 -7.04 -18.15 5.10
C LEU A 156 -6.89 -19.54 5.73
N LEU A 157 -7.13 -19.69 7.02
CA LEU A 157 -7.20 -21.01 7.66
C LEU A 157 -8.31 -21.85 7.03
N GLY A 158 -9.51 -21.29 6.86
CA GLY A 158 -10.62 -21.93 6.14
C GLY A 158 -10.26 -22.32 4.71
N MET A 159 -9.53 -21.45 3.99
CA MET A 159 -9.03 -21.72 2.64
C MET A 159 -8.18 -22.99 2.59
N PHE A 160 -7.22 -23.13 3.51
CA PHE A 160 -6.36 -24.31 3.54
C PHE A 160 -7.09 -25.59 3.97
N LEU A 161 -8.13 -25.47 4.80
CA LEU A 161 -8.98 -26.62 5.19
C LEU A 161 -9.91 -27.06 4.04
N MET A 162 -10.30 -26.15 3.15
CA MET A 162 -11.18 -26.42 2.01
C MET A 162 -10.42 -26.61 0.68
N ALA A 163 -9.17 -27.02 0.72
CA ALA A 163 -8.30 -27.17 -0.46
C ALA A 163 -8.80 -28.19 -1.51
N SER A 164 -9.77 -29.03 -1.17
CA SER A 164 -10.38 -30.01 -2.09
C SER A 164 -11.37 -29.39 -3.09
N SER A 165 -11.95 -28.21 -2.79
CA SER A 165 -12.83 -27.47 -3.69
C SER A 165 -12.09 -26.26 -4.25
N VAL A 166 -11.83 -26.25 -5.55
CA VAL A 166 -11.08 -25.18 -6.23
C VAL A 166 -11.82 -23.85 -6.13
N GLU A 167 -13.16 -23.86 -6.30
CA GLU A 167 -13.98 -22.66 -6.22
C GLU A 167 -13.99 -22.06 -4.80
N ALA A 168 -14.22 -22.90 -3.78
CA ALA A 168 -14.18 -22.48 -2.38
C ALA A 168 -12.80 -21.96 -1.99
N PHE A 169 -11.74 -22.66 -2.41
CA PHE A 169 -10.36 -22.25 -2.19
C PHE A 169 -10.09 -20.86 -2.77
N PHE A 170 -10.50 -20.61 -4.03
CA PHE A 170 -10.28 -19.31 -4.67
C PHE A 170 -11.09 -18.19 -4.01
N ILE A 171 -12.37 -18.40 -3.72
CA ILE A 171 -13.21 -17.39 -3.05
C ILE A 171 -12.59 -17.01 -1.70
N LEU A 172 -12.18 -18.00 -0.91
CA LEU A 172 -11.55 -17.76 0.39
C LEU A 172 -10.18 -17.11 0.25
N ALA A 173 -9.39 -17.45 -0.80
CA ALA A 173 -8.14 -16.78 -1.13
C ALA A 173 -8.35 -15.29 -1.45
N VAL A 174 -9.33 -14.98 -2.32
CA VAL A 174 -9.65 -13.59 -2.70
C VAL A 174 -10.12 -12.80 -1.48
N ILE A 175 -10.93 -13.36 -0.58
CA ILE A 175 -11.38 -12.67 0.63
C ILE A 175 -10.21 -12.54 1.64
N GLY A 176 -9.51 -13.62 1.96
CA GLY A 176 -8.48 -13.65 2.99
C GLY A 176 -7.26 -12.80 2.62
N PHE A 177 -6.70 -13.00 1.43
CA PHE A 177 -5.62 -12.17 0.92
C PHE A 177 -6.12 -10.78 0.52
N GLY A 178 -7.36 -10.67 0.02
CA GLY A 178 -8.01 -9.41 -0.33
C GLY A 178 -8.17 -8.45 0.85
N LEU A 179 -8.38 -8.95 2.07
CA LEU A 179 -8.35 -8.14 3.30
C LEU A 179 -6.98 -7.48 3.49
N LYS A 180 -5.89 -8.16 3.16
CA LYS A 180 -4.54 -7.58 3.23
C LYS A 180 -4.26 -6.63 2.06
N ILE A 181 -4.67 -6.96 0.84
CA ILE A 181 -4.53 -6.13 -0.37
C ILE A 181 -5.34 -4.84 -0.26
N GLY A 182 -6.51 -4.90 0.39
CA GLY A 182 -7.47 -3.81 0.45
C GLY A 182 -8.44 -3.81 -0.74
N PHE A 183 -8.97 -4.97 -1.13
CA PHE A 183 -10.01 -5.08 -2.15
C PHE A 183 -11.30 -4.36 -1.74
N PRO A 184 -12.22 -4.09 -2.68
CA PRO A 184 -13.45 -3.35 -2.39
C PRO A 184 -14.18 -3.91 -1.18
N LEU A 185 -14.64 -3.03 -0.28
CA LEU A 185 -15.23 -3.32 1.03
C LEU A 185 -14.24 -3.89 2.08
N LEU A 186 -13.12 -4.48 1.68
CA LEU A 186 -12.11 -5.04 2.57
C LEU A 186 -10.98 -4.05 2.91
N HIS A 187 -10.97 -2.87 2.29
CA HIS A 187 -9.92 -1.85 2.39
C HIS A 187 -10.02 -0.91 3.61
N VAL A 188 -11.11 -0.97 4.37
CA VAL A 188 -11.47 0.06 5.37
C VAL A 188 -10.43 0.30 6.47
N TRP A 189 -9.55 -0.67 6.72
CA TRP A 189 -8.46 -0.54 7.68
C TRP A 189 -7.30 0.33 7.17
N LEU A 190 -7.09 0.40 5.84
CA LEU A 190 -5.96 1.11 5.22
C LEU A 190 -5.97 2.62 5.52
N PRO A 191 -7.06 3.37 5.24
CA PRO A 191 -7.11 4.80 5.49
C PRO A 191 -7.10 5.15 6.99
N GLU A 192 -7.43 4.22 7.87
CA GLU A 192 -7.35 4.40 9.33
C GLU A 192 -5.96 4.10 9.87
N ALA A 193 -5.34 2.97 9.48
CA ALA A 193 -4.07 2.51 10.01
C ALA A 193 -2.87 3.37 9.56
N HIS A 194 -2.85 3.82 8.28
CA HIS A 194 -1.70 4.57 7.77
C HIS A 194 -1.48 5.93 8.40
N PRO A 195 -2.51 6.77 8.66
CA PRO A 195 -2.31 8.03 9.40
C PRO A 195 -1.87 7.80 10.85
N ALA A 196 -2.36 6.73 11.48
CA ALA A 196 -2.06 6.39 12.88
C ALA A 196 -0.63 5.87 13.06
N ALA A 197 -0.12 5.10 12.12
CA ALA A 197 1.21 4.50 12.19
C ALA A 197 2.33 5.54 12.01
N PRO A 198 3.52 5.35 12.65
CA PRO A 198 4.73 6.10 12.31
C PRO A 198 5.06 6.02 10.81
N ALA A 199 5.61 7.09 10.23
CA ALA A 199 5.84 7.17 8.79
C ALA A 199 6.68 6.02 8.20
N PRO A 200 7.78 5.55 8.83
CA PRO A 200 8.52 4.39 8.32
C PRO A 200 7.69 3.10 8.32
N VAL A 201 6.78 2.96 9.28
CA VAL A 201 5.85 1.82 9.36
C VAL A 201 4.83 1.90 8.23
N SER A 202 4.25 3.09 7.99
CA SER A 202 3.32 3.32 6.87
C SER A 202 3.98 3.04 5.52
N ALA A 203 5.26 3.42 5.34
CA ALA A 203 6.03 3.13 4.13
C ALA A 203 6.20 1.61 3.91
N LEU A 204 6.55 0.86 4.96
CA LEU A 204 6.70 -0.59 4.90
C LEU A 204 5.36 -1.29 4.67
N MET A 205 4.30 -0.87 5.37
CA MET A 205 2.95 -1.44 5.24
C MET A 205 2.40 -1.24 3.82
N SER A 206 2.43 0.00 3.31
CA SER A 206 1.92 0.30 1.97
C SER A 206 2.80 -0.28 0.87
N GLY A 207 4.13 -0.11 0.97
CA GLY A 207 5.04 -0.46 -0.12
C GLY A 207 5.35 -1.94 -0.24
N ALA A 208 5.24 -2.73 0.85
CA ALA A 208 5.61 -4.14 0.82
C ALA A 208 4.56 -5.07 1.45
N MET A 209 3.98 -4.73 2.60
CA MET A 209 3.09 -5.64 3.34
C MET A 209 1.80 -5.94 2.59
N ILE A 210 1.13 -4.93 2.02
CA ILE A 210 -0.12 -5.13 1.26
C ILE A 210 0.09 -6.02 0.04
N GLN A 211 1.29 -5.97 -0.55
CA GLN A 211 1.64 -6.78 -1.72
C GLN A 211 1.79 -8.27 -1.39
N LEU A 212 2.04 -8.63 -0.12
CA LEU A 212 2.08 -10.04 0.30
C LEU A 212 0.71 -10.73 0.15
N GLY A 213 -0.38 -9.98 0.05
CA GLY A 213 -1.66 -10.53 -0.37
C GLY A 213 -1.62 -11.09 -1.80
N PHE A 214 -0.99 -10.38 -2.74
CA PHE A 214 -0.78 -10.91 -4.10
C PHE A 214 0.22 -12.07 -4.11
N TYR A 215 1.26 -12.04 -3.26
CA TYR A 215 2.13 -13.19 -3.06
C TYR A 215 1.33 -14.44 -2.68
N GLY A 216 0.40 -14.31 -1.73
CA GLY A 216 -0.47 -15.39 -1.32
C GLY A 216 -1.34 -15.92 -2.48
N ILE A 217 -1.97 -15.03 -3.26
CA ILE A 217 -2.74 -15.41 -4.45
C ILE A 217 -1.85 -16.11 -5.48
N TRP A 218 -0.64 -15.61 -5.75
CA TRP A 218 0.28 -16.23 -6.72
C TRP A 218 0.80 -17.57 -6.21
N ARG A 219 1.22 -17.63 -4.96
CA ARG A 219 1.85 -18.83 -4.38
C ARG A 219 0.88 -19.99 -4.25
N TRP A 220 -0.32 -19.71 -3.77
CA TRP A 220 -1.30 -20.73 -3.41
C TRP A 220 -2.43 -20.86 -4.42
N GLY A 221 -2.81 -19.76 -5.08
CA GLY A 221 -3.97 -19.69 -5.96
C GLY A 221 -3.68 -20.10 -7.40
N ILE A 222 -2.61 -19.60 -8.03
CA ILE A 222 -2.39 -19.79 -9.48
C ILE A 222 -2.23 -21.27 -9.84
N ASN A 223 -1.48 -22.05 -9.04
CA ASN A 223 -1.28 -23.47 -9.31
C ASN A 223 -2.55 -24.31 -9.16
N ALA A 224 -3.46 -23.89 -8.24
CA ALA A 224 -4.74 -24.57 -8.03
C ALA A 224 -5.79 -24.21 -9.11
N VAL A 225 -5.56 -23.15 -9.86
CA VAL A 225 -6.58 -22.41 -10.64
C VAL A 225 -6.37 -22.54 -12.15
N ALA A 226 -5.36 -23.27 -12.61
CA ALA A 226 -5.04 -23.38 -14.04
C ALA A 226 -6.25 -23.75 -14.92
N SER A 227 -7.15 -24.63 -14.44
CA SER A 227 -8.37 -25.04 -15.15
C SER A 227 -9.48 -24.00 -15.19
N TYR A 228 -9.45 -23.01 -14.26
CA TYR A 228 -10.47 -21.97 -14.10
C TYR A 228 -9.90 -20.56 -14.33
N SER A 229 -8.78 -20.46 -15.02
CA SER A 229 -8.01 -19.23 -15.21
C SER A 229 -8.83 -18.09 -15.82
N GLU A 230 -9.78 -18.37 -16.74
CA GLU A 230 -10.66 -17.35 -17.32
C GLU A 230 -11.57 -16.71 -16.26
N MET A 231 -12.26 -17.51 -15.44
CA MET A 231 -13.18 -17.01 -14.41
C MET A 231 -12.42 -16.15 -13.38
N PHE A 232 -11.27 -16.62 -12.94
CA PHE A 232 -10.45 -15.91 -11.95
C PHE A 232 -9.79 -14.67 -12.54
N GLY A 233 -9.39 -14.71 -13.83
CA GLY A 233 -8.89 -13.57 -14.56
C GLY A 233 -9.93 -12.44 -14.62
N PHE A 234 -11.15 -12.74 -15.00
CA PHE A 234 -12.25 -11.76 -15.04
C PHE A 234 -12.59 -11.24 -13.63
N THR A 235 -12.56 -12.11 -12.62
CA THR A 235 -12.80 -11.68 -11.23
C THR A 235 -11.76 -10.66 -10.76
N LEU A 236 -10.46 -10.92 -11.01
CA LEU A 236 -9.40 -9.97 -10.66
C LEU A 236 -9.48 -8.68 -11.48
N ILE A 237 -9.88 -8.73 -12.74
CA ILE A 237 -10.10 -7.53 -13.55
C ILE A 237 -11.25 -6.71 -12.98
N ALA A 238 -12.39 -7.33 -12.64
CA ALA A 238 -13.53 -6.63 -12.07
C ALA A 238 -13.17 -5.96 -10.73
N LEU A 239 -12.51 -6.70 -9.80
CA LEU A 239 -12.00 -6.14 -8.55
C LEU A 239 -10.98 -5.02 -8.79
N GLY A 240 -10.10 -5.20 -9.77
CA GLY A 240 -9.11 -4.22 -10.17
C GLY A 240 -9.72 -2.91 -10.64
N ILE A 241 -10.75 -2.96 -11.50
CA ILE A 241 -11.49 -1.78 -11.97
C ILE A 241 -12.09 -1.01 -10.79
N ILE A 242 -12.76 -1.72 -9.87
CA ILE A 242 -13.40 -1.09 -8.71
C ILE A 242 -12.34 -0.48 -7.77
N CYS A 243 -11.20 -1.15 -7.54
CA CYS A 243 -10.09 -0.63 -6.75
C CYS A 243 -9.47 0.62 -7.39
N CYS A 244 -9.16 0.58 -8.68
CA CYS A 244 -8.57 1.69 -9.42
C CYS A 244 -9.43 2.94 -9.29
N LEU A 245 -10.67 2.87 -9.73
CA LEU A 245 -11.57 4.02 -9.75
C LEU A 245 -12.04 4.40 -8.34
N GLY A 246 -12.45 3.42 -7.53
CA GLY A 246 -12.91 3.66 -6.16
C GLY A 246 -11.82 4.24 -5.27
N GLY A 247 -10.60 3.68 -5.31
CA GLY A 247 -9.47 4.16 -4.52
C GLY A 247 -9.14 5.61 -4.80
N ILE A 248 -8.99 5.98 -6.08
CA ILE A 248 -8.63 7.36 -6.42
C ILE A 248 -9.77 8.35 -6.16
N ILE A 249 -11.02 8.01 -6.44
CA ILE A 249 -12.18 8.87 -6.18
C ILE A 249 -12.33 9.14 -4.68
N LEU A 250 -12.16 8.11 -3.83
CA LEU A 250 -12.23 8.25 -2.38
C LEU A 250 -11.06 9.06 -1.80
N SER A 251 -9.96 9.24 -2.52
CA SER A 251 -8.84 10.09 -2.13
C SER A 251 -9.14 11.59 -2.23
N PHE A 252 -10.06 11.98 -3.12
CA PHE A 252 -10.33 13.39 -3.43
C PHE A 252 -10.77 14.23 -2.23
N PRO A 253 -11.73 13.82 -1.39
CA PRO A 253 -12.18 14.66 -0.28
C PRO A 253 -11.23 14.60 0.93
N ARG A 254 -10.13 13.83 0.88
CA ARG A 254 -9.24 13.67 2.05
C ARG A 254 -8.31 14.85 2.20
N THR A 255 -8.25 15.40 3.41
CA THR A 255 -7.39 16.55 3.77
C THR A 255 -6.09 16.11 4.46
N ASN A 256 -6.02 14.89 4.97
CA ASN A 256 -4.82 14.31 5.56
C ASN A 256 -3.95 13.64 4.48
N ILE A 257 -2.66 14.00 4.42
CA ILE A 257 -1.71 13.50 3.40
C ILE A 257 -1.63 11.97 3.43
N LYS A 258 -1.47 11.35 4.61
CA LYS A 258 -1.33 9.89 4.72
C LYS A 258 -2.62 9.16 4.38
N THR A 259 -3.79 9.73 4.69
CA THR A 259 -5.09 9.16 4.30
C THR A 259 -5.25 9.16 2.79
N LEU A 260 -4.91 10.27 2.12
CA LEU A 260 -4.91 10.35 0.65
C LEU A 260 -3.97 9.30 0.05
N LEU A 261 -2.74 9.18 0.58
CA LEU A 261 -1.77 8.18 0.14
C LEU A 261 -2.29 6.74 0.35
N ALA A 262 -3.05 6.47 1.42
CA ALA A 262 -3.64 5.15 1.67
C ALA A 262 -4.67 4.78 0.60
N TYR A 263 -5.58 5.69 0.25
CA TYR A 263 -6.55 5.45 -0.83
C TYR A 263 -5.87 5.28 -2.20
N SER A 264 -4.84 6.07 -2.47
CA SER A 264 -4.04 5.87 -3.69
C SER A 264 -3.24 4.56 -3.67
N SER A 265 -3.01 3.92 -2.51
CA SER A 265 -2.47 2.55 -2.47
C SER A 265 -3.51 1.53 -2.90
N ILE A 266 -4.78 1.70 -2.52
CA ILE A 266 -5.90 0.85 -2.99
C ILE A 266 -6.03 0.92 -4.52
N GLU A 267 -5.95 2.12 -5.07
CA GLU A 267 -5.91 2.34 -6.52
C GLU A 267 -4.81 1.51 -7.19
N ASN A 268 -3.57 1.60 -6.71
CA ASN A 268 -2.44 0.88 -7.28
C ASN A 268 -2.57 -0.66 -7.11
N MET A 269 -3.18 -1.13 -6.03
CA MET A 269 -3.53 -2.56 -5.90
C MET A 269 -4.53 -2.99 -6.98
N GLY A 270 -5.40 -2.07 -7.40
CA GLY A 270 -6.26 -2.27 -8.57
C GLY A 270 -5.46 -2.47 -9.85
N ILE A 271 -4.46 -1.64 -10.12
CA ILE A 271 -3.59 -1.76 -11.32
C ILE A 271 -2.89 -3.12 -11.34
N ILE A 272 -2.34 -3.57 -10.21
CA ILE A 272 -1.73 -4.89 -10.07
C ILE A 272 -2.75 -6.00 -10.36
N SER A 273 -3.98 -5.87 -9.85
CA SER A 273 -5.05 -6.84 -10.10
C SER A 273 -5.42 -6.93 -11.57
N LEU A 274 -5.47 -5.80 -12.29
CA LEU A 274 -5.71 -5.77 -13.74
C LEU A 274 -4.64 -6.55 -14.51
N GLY A 275 -3.37 -6.33 -14.18
CA GLY A 275 -2.26 -7.06 -14.78
C GLY A 275 -2.31 -8.56 -14.49
N CYS A 276 -2.54 -8.96 -13.24
CA CYS A 276 -2.70 -10.37 -12.84
C CYS A 276 -3.88 -11.02 -13.56
N GLY A 277 -5.01 -10.30 -13.65
CA GLY A 277 -6.20 -10.79 -14.33
C GLY A 277 -5.97 -11.05 -15.81
N LEU A 278 -5.31 -10.13 -16.54
CA LEU A 278 -4.94 -10.32 -17.94
C LEU A 278 -3.96 -11.48 -18.13
N GLY A 279 -2.98 -11.63 -17.20
CA GLY A 279 -2.05 -12.76 -17.21
C GLY A 279 -2.78 -14.11 -17.07
N LEU A 280 -3.76 -14.21 -16.17
CA LEU A 280 -4.61 -15.40 -16.00
C LEU A 280 -5.47 -15.68 -17.23
N LEU A 281 -6.06 -14.66 -17.85
CA LEU A 281 -6.80 -14.84 -19.11
C LEU A 281 -5.87 -15.37 -20.21
N GLY A 282 -4.63 -14.87 -20.25
CA GLY A 282 -3.61 -15.36 -21.18
C GLY A 282 -3.28 -16.83 -20.95
N LEU A 283 -3.14 -17.29 -19.69
CA LEU A 283 -2.93 -18.71 -19.35
C LEU A 283 -4.06 -19.59 -19.87
N GLY A 284 -5.32 -19.16 -19.75
CA GLY A 284 -6.47 -19.90 -20.24
C GLY A 284 -6.54 -20.03 -21.78
N LYS A 285 -5.74 -19.22 -22.51
CA LYS A 285 -5.70 -19.22 -23.99
C LYS A 285 -4.34 -19.60 -24.56
N GLY A 286 -3.32 -19.79 -23.74
CA GLY A 286 -1.95 -19.99 -24.22
C GLY A 286 -1.38 -18.76 -24.94
N ASN A 287 -1.90 -17.54 -24.68
CA ASN A 287 -1.40 -16.32 -25.31
C ASN A 287 -0.20 -15.78 -24.53
N VAL A 288 0.98 -16.00 -25.10
CA VAL A 288 2.28 -15.66 -24.49
C VAL A 288 2.39 -14.17 -24.13
N THR A 289 1.94 -13.29 -25.02
CA THR A 289 2.00 -11.84 -24.80
C THR A 289 1.13 -11.41 -23.60
N MET A 290 -0.09 -11.96 -23.49
CA MET A 290 -0.95 -11.68 -22.34
C MET A 290 -0.35 -12.23 -21.04
N ILE A 291 0.18 -13.47 -21.07
CA ILE A 291 0.79 -14.10 -19.89
C ILE A 291 1.97 -13.24 -19.41
N PHE A 292 2.94 -13.03 -20.30
CA PHE A 292 4.16 -12.33 -19.93
C PHE A 292 3.90 -10.87 -19.54
N CYS A 293 3.25 -10.10 -20.42
CA CYS A 293 3.02 -8.68 -20.18
C CYS A 293 2.08 -8.44 -18.99
N GLY A 294 1.08 -9.30 -18.76
CA GLY A 294 0.18 -9.22 -17.63
C GLY A 294 0.89 -9.46 -16.30
N PHE A 295 1.56 -10.59 -16.14
CA PHE A 295 2.25 -10.91 -14.88
C PHE A 295 3.52 -10.08 -14.66
N ALA A 296 4.33 -9.86 -15.70
CA ALA A 296 5.52 -9.00 -15.58
C ALA A 296 5.13 -7.55 -15.31
N GLY A 297 4.07 -7.04 -15.94
CA GLY A 297 3.51 -5.72 -15.67
C GLY A 297 3.05 -5.58 -14.24
N ALA A 298 2.27 -6.55 -13.72
CA ALA A 298 1.82 -6.58 -12.34
C ALA A 298 2.99 -6.65 -11.35
N GLY A 299 3.95 -7.57 -11.55
CA GLY A 299 5.13 -7.73 -10.68
C GLY A 299 6.02 -6.50 -10.68
N LEU A 300 6.28 -5.91 -11.85
CA LEU A 300 7.05 -4.68 -11.96
C LEU A 300 6.30 -3.50 -11.31
N HIS A 301 4.97 -3.46 -11.42
CA HIS A 301 4.18 -2.42 -10.77
C HIS A 301 4.23 -2.53 -9.23
N MET A 302 4.28 -3.75 -8.68
CA MET A 302 4.52 -3.96 -7.25
C MET A 302 5.84 -3.33 -6.79
N LEU A 303 6.94 -3.56 -7.52
CA LEU A 303 8.23 -2.98 -7.19
C LEU A 303 8.21 -1.45 -7.33
N ASN A 304 7.65 -0.92 -8.41
CA ASN A 304 7.54 0.52 -8.67
C ASN A 304 6.69 1.22 -7.60
N HIS A 305 5.55 0.63 -7.27
CA HIS A 305 4.69 1.09 -6.18
C HIS A 305 5.44 1.12 -4.85
N ALA A 306 6.21 0.07 -4.52
CA ALA A 306 6.98 0.01 -3.28
C ALA A 306 7.97 1.19 -3.17
N LEU A 307 8.72 1.47 -4.23
CA LEU A 307 9.71 2.53 -4.27
C LEU A 307 9.05 3.92 -4.14
N LEU A 308 8.01 4.18 -4.94
CA LEU A 308 7.32 5.48 -4.96
C LEU A 308 6.51 5.72 -3.70
N LYS A 309 5.71 4.76 -3.26
CA LYS A 309 4.89 4.88 -2.04
C LYS A 309 5.74 4.89 -0.78
N GLY A 310 6.77 4.05 -0.72
CA GLY A 310 7.74 4.10 0.35
C GLY A 310 8.33 5.49 0.50
N GLY A 311 8.77 6.09 -0.61
CA GLY A 311 9.26 7.47 -0.66
C GLY A 311 8.22 8.49 -0.20
N LEU A 312 6.99 8.43 -0.71
CA LEU A 312 5.93 9.39 -0.38
C LEU A 312 5.50 9.31 1.09
N PHE A 313 5.39 8.12 1.70
CA PHE A 313 5.08 8.01 3.12
C PHE A 313 6.22 8.51 4.01
N LEU A 314 7.48 8.28 3.65
CA LEU A 314 8.62 8.85 4.36
C LEU A 314 8.64 10.38 4.23
N LEU A 315 8.32 10.94 3.06
CA LEU A 315 8.21 12.38 2.85
C LEU A 315 7.03 13.00 3.62
N ALA A 316 5.88 12.32 3.68
CA ALA A 316 4.79 12.73 4.57
C ALA A 316 5.25 12.76 6.04
N GLY A 317 6.10 11.81 6.45
CA GLY A 317 6.76 11.83 7.76
C GLY A 317 7.73 13.01 7.93
N SER A 318 8.45 13.39 6.87
CA SER A 318 9.32 14.58 6.88
C SER A 318 8.51 15.86 7.06
N VAL A 319 7.39 15.99 6.36
CA VAL A 319 6.45 17.12 6.52
C VAL A 319 5.89 17.14 7.94
N GLN A 320 5.43 16.00 8.46
CA GLN A 320 4.92 15.88 9.82
C GLN A 320 5.97 16.27 10.87
N LYS A 321 7.23 15.88 10.66
CA LYS A 321 8.33 16.24 11.59
C LYS A 321 8.63 17.74 11.58
N ALA A 322 8.52 18.39 10.43
CA ALA A 322 8.81 19.82 10.26
C ALA A 322 7.65 20.72 10.73
N THR A 323 6.38 20.28 10.55
CA THR A 323 5.20 21.12 10.80
C THR A 323 4.33 20.66 11.96
N GLY A 324 4.60 19.48 12.52
CA GLY A 324 3.76 18.87 13.57
C GLY A 324 2.38 18.37 13.07
N SER A 325 2.04 18.52 11.80
CA SER A 325 0.72 18.22 11.24
C SER A 325 0.81 17.37 9.97
N LEU A 326 -0.29 16.71 9.62
CA LEU A 326 -0.51 16.03 8.34
C LEU A 326 -1.69 16.65 7.56
N GLU A 327 -2.35 17.67 8.13
CA GLU A 327 -3.52 18.32 7.55
C GLU A 327 -3.10 19.36 6.50
N MET A 328 -3.46 19.13 5.23
CA MET A 328 -3.08 19.96 4.09
C MET A 328 -3.58 21.41 4.22
N GLU A 329 -4.75 21.58 4.85
CA GLU A 329 -5.38 22.90 5.04
C GLU A 329 -4.56 23.84 5.93
N LYS A 330 -3.69 23.29 6.81
CA LYS A 330 -2.80 24.04 7.70
C LYS A 330 -1.42 24.32 7.10
N MET A 331 -1.14 23.82 5.89
CA MET A 331 0.18 23.90 5.26
C MET A 331 0.21 25.04 4.22
N GLY A 332 1.17 25.01 3.34
CA GLY A 332 1.40 25.95 2.24
C GLY A 332 2.85 26.44 2.21
N GLY A 333 3.37 26.71 1.02
CA GLY A 333 4.68 27.30 0.81
C GLY A 333 5.87 26.45 1.26
N LEU A 334 5.69 25.14 1.55
CA LEU A 334 6.75 24.31 2.09
C LEU A 334 7.90 24.06 1.10
N LEU A 335 7.68 24.20 -0.22
CA LEU A 335 8.76 24.02 -1.21
C LEU A 335 9.90 25.03 -1.02
N LYS A 336 9.59 26.25 -0.59
CA LYS A 336 10.61 27.28 -0.31
C LYS A 336 11.45 26.95 0.94
N ARG A 337 10.88 26.21 1.90
CA ARG A 337 11.46 25.89 3.21
C ARG A 337 12.07 24.49 3.27
N MET A 338 11.49 23.57 2.52
CA MET A 338 11.90 22.18 2.40
C MET A 338 12.13 21.81 0.92
N PRO A 339 13.11 22.43 0.24
CA PRO A 339 13.25 22.32 -1.22
C PRO A 339 13.58 20.90 -1.68
N VAL A 340 14.38 20.14 -0.93
CA VAL A 340 14.73 18.76 -1.29
C VAL A 340 13.56 17.83 -1.05
N SER A 341 12.97 17.87 0.15
CA SER A 341 11.82 17.02 0.48
C SER A 341 10.61 17.34 -0.40
N GLY A 342 10.33 18.62 -0.66
CA GLY A 342 9.23 19.04 -1.53
C GLY A 342 9.43 18.60 -2.98
N SER A 343 10.62 18.80 -3.54
CA SER A 343 10.93 18.36 -4.91
C SER A 343 10.82 16.84 -5.06
N LEU A 344 11.35 16.06 -4.09
CA LEU A 344 11.22 14.60 -4.11
C LEU A 344 9.76 14.17 -3.97
N PHE A 345 8.93 14.88 -3.19
CA PHE A 345 7.50 14.58 -3.08
C PHE A 345 6.80 14.75 -4.44
N LEU A 346 7.03 15.88 -5.11
CA LEU A 346 6.43 16.17 -6.42
C LEU A 346 6.89 15.17 -7.49
N LEU A 347 8.18 14.81 -7.51
CA LEU A 347 8.72 13.83 -8.46
C LEU A 347 8.16 12.42 -8.23
N ASN A 348 8.09 11.96 -6.96
CA ASN A 348 7.48 10.67 -6.64
C ASN A 348 5.97 10.65 -6.94
N SER A 349 5.27 11.78 -6.73
CA SER A 349 3.86 11.94 -7.07
C SER A 349 3.62 11.85 -8.57
N ALA A 350 4.44 12.54 -9.38
CA ALA A 350 4.39 12.43 -10.84
C ALA A 350 4.67 10.99 -11.30
N GLY A 351 5.65 10.32 -10.68
CA GLY A 351 5.93 8.92 -10.94
C GLY A 351 4.75 8.01 -10.68
N LEU A 352 4.07 8.20 -9.55
CA LEU A 352 2.93 7.37 -9.15
C LEU A 352 1.66 7.64 -9.98
N SER A 353 1.59 8.80 -10.64
CA SER A 353 0.50 9.11 -11.60
C SER A 353 0.69 8.47 -12.98
N GLY A 354 1.64 7.54 -13.14
CA GLY A 354 1.89 6.86 -14.41
C GLY A 354 2.46 7.77 -15.51
N LEU A 355 3.08 8.89 -15.14
CA LEU A 355 3.62 9.82 -16.13
C LEU A 355 5.01 9.36 -16.64
N PRO A 356 5.27 9.38 -17.97
CA PRO A 356 6.63 9.25 -18.48
C PRO A 356 7.46 10.48 -18.00
N PRO A 357 8.74 10.33 -17.69
CA PRO A 357 9.63 9.19 -17.87
C PRO A 357 9.79 8.25 -16.66
N PHE A 358 8.85 8.27 -15.72
CA PHE A 358 8.97 7.55 -14.45
C PHE A 358 8.65 6.06 -14.54
N ASN A 359 9.10 5.32 -13.53
CA ASN A 359 9.07 3.87 -13.47
C ASN A 359 7.66 3.25 -13.46
N ALA A 360 6.65 3.87 -12.81
CA ALA A 360 5.29 3.30 -12.82
C ALA A 360 4.71 3.21 -14.23
N PHE A 361 4.98 4.21 -15.10
CA PHE A 361 4.57 4.16 -16.50
C PHE A 361 5.04 2.90 -17.23
N VAL A 362 6.28 2.44 -16.98
CA VAL A 362 6.84 1.27 -17.65
C VAL A 362 6.07 -0.01 -17.31
N SER A 363 5.66 -0.16 -16.05
CA SER A 363 4.85 -1.30 -15.63
C SER A 363 3.42 -1.24 -16.16
N GLU A 364 2.80 -0.05 -16.15
CA GLU A 364 1.49 0.16 -16.76
C GLU A 364 1.53 -0.09 -18.27
N PHE A 365 2.61 0.30 -18.95
CA PHE A 365 2.80 0.07 -20.37
C PHE A 365 2.78 -1.43 -20.71
N LEU A 366 3.37 -2.29 -19.89
CA LEU A 366 3.23 -3.73 -20.03
C LEU A 366 1.77 -4.19 -19.89
N ILE A 367 1.03 -3.64 -18.93
CA ILE A 367 -0.39 -3.99 -18.76
C ILE A 367 -1.22 -3.50 -19.97
N TYR A 368 -0.90 -2.33 -20.54
CA TYR A 368 -1.50 -1.88 -21.80
C TYR A 368 -1.26 -2.89 -22.92
N LEU A 369 -0.03 -3.39 -23.08
CA LEU A 369 0.29 -4.40 -24.12
C LEU A 369 -0.50 -5.69 -23.91
N ALA A 370 -0.64 -6.15 -22.65
CA ALA A 370 -1.48 -7.31 -22.34
C ALA A 370 -2.97 -7.06 -22.67
N GLY A 371 -3.48 -5.85 -22.40
CA GLY A 371 -4.84 -5.45 -22.79
C GLY A 371 -5.05 -5.45 -24.31
N PHE A 372 -4.12 -4.88 -25.06
CA PHE A 372 -4.18 -4.91 -26.53
C PHE A 372 -4.12 -6.35 -27.08
N ALA A 373 -3.30 -7.22 -26.48
CA ALA A 373 -3.28 -8.63 -26.85
C ALA A 373 -4.62 -9.33 -26.55
N ALA A 374 -5.29 -8.99 -25.43
CA ALA A 374 -6.61 -9.52 -25.09
C ALA A 374 -7.68 -9.07 -26.10
N PHE A 375 -7.61 -7.82 -26.60
CA PHE A 375 -8.54 -7.30 -27.61
C PHE A 375 -8.48 -8.09 -28.91
N THR A 376 -7.33 -8.64 -29.27
CA THR A 376 -7.11 -9.37 -30.53
C THR A 376 -7.45 -10.87 -30.48
N VAL A 377 -7.93 -11.41 -29.34
CA VAL A 377 -8.30 -12.83 -29.20
C VAL A 377 -9.56 -13.14 -30.01
N PRO A 378 -9.48 -14.00 -31.05
CA PRO A 378 -10.62 -14.23 -31.93
C PRO A 378 -11.78 -14.97 -31.25
N GLY A 379 -13.02 -14.60 -31.58
CA GLY A 379 -14.22 -15.32 -31.15
C GLY A 379 -14.55 -15.25 -29.66
N LYS A 380 -13.95 -14.32 -28.92
CA LYS A 380 -14.13 -14.16 -27.46
C LYS A 380 -14.54 -12.72 -27.10
N PRO A 381 -15.84 -12.36 -27.18
CA PRO A 381 -16.30 -10.99 -26.92
C PRO A 381 -15.89 -10.45 -25.54
N LEU A 382 -15.90 -11.28 -24.49
CA LEU A 382 -15.48 -10.85 -23.14
C LEU A 382 -14.00 -10.48 -23.06
N PHE A 383 -13.12 -11.14 -23.83
CA PHE A 383 -11.71 -10.75 -23.93
C PHE A 383 -11.56 -9.40 -24.64
N MET A 384 -12.33 -9.14 -25.68
CA MET A 384 -12.35 -7.82 -26.33
C MET A 384 -12.81 -6.73 -25.34
N VAL A 385 -13.86 -6.99 -24.56
CA VAL A 385 -14.32 -6.06 -23.52
C VAL A 385 -13.22 -5.80 -22.49
N ALA A 386 -12.56 -6.84 -21.97
CA ALA A 386 -11.44 -6.68 -21.04
C ALA A 386 -10.27 -5.92 -21.68
N GLY A 387 -9.96 -6.24 -22.96
CA GLY A 387 -8.90 -5.61 -23.75
C GLY A 387 -9.11 -4.11 -23.98
N VAL A 388 -10.35 -3.63 -23.99
CA VAL A 388 -10.69 -2.20 -24.06
C VAL A 388 -10.81 -1.60 -22.67
N ALA A 389 -11.50 -2.28 -21.74
CA ALA A 389 -11.79 -1.76 -20.41
C ALA A 389 -10.52 -1.50 -19.59
N VAL A 390 -9.55 -2.42 -19.64
CA VAL A 390 -8.31 -2.28 -18.85
C VAL A 390 -7.50 -1.05 -19.29
N PRO A 391 -7.15 -0.83 -20.56
CA PRO A 391 -6.47 0.38 -21.01
C PRO A 391 -7.25 1.67 -20.68
N VAL A 392 -8.56 1.69 -20.85
CA VAL A 392 -9.40 2.86 -20.55
C VAL A 392 -9.36 3.18 -19.06
N VAL A 393 -9.51 2.17 -18.20
CA VAL A 393 -9.45 2.35 -16.73
C VAL A 393 -8.07 2.82 -16.30
N LEU A 394 -6.98 2.26 -16.83
CA LEU A 394 -5.62 2.69 -16.51
C LEU A 394 -5.40 4.17 -16.88
N ALA A 395 -5.76 4.56 -18.11
CA ALA A 395 -5.61 5.95 -18.56
C ALA A 395 -6.43 6.92 -17.71
N LEU A 396 -7.68 6.57 -17.40
CA LEU A 396 -8.55 7.38 -16.55
C LEU A 396 -7.98 7.49 -15.14
N THR A 397 -7.53 6.38 -14.56
CA THR A 397 -6.96 6.32 -13.21
C THR A 397 -5.70 7.18 -13.11
N GLY A 398 -4.78 7.11 -14.08
CA GLY A 398 -3.57 7.95 -14.10
C GLY A 398 -3.89 9.44 -14.14
N GLY A 399 -4.89 9.86 -14.94
CA GLY A 399 -5.37 11.25 -14.98
C GLY A 399 -5.98 11.71 -13.66
N LEU A 400 -6.79 10.87 -13.02
CA LEU A 400 -7.37 11.16 -11.71
C LEU A 400 -6.31 11.17 -10.59
N ALA A 401 -5.31 10.29 -10.65
CA ALA A 401 -4.18 10.28 -9.74
C ALA A 401 -3.35 11.56 -9.86
N ALA A 402 -3.08 12.00 -11.08
CA ALA A 402 -2.41 13.28 -11.31
C ALA A 402 -3.18 14.45 -10.67
N ALA A 403 -4.51 14.49 -10.79
CA ALA A 403 -5.34 15.51 -10.14
C ALA A 403 -5.25 15.46 -8.61
N ALA A 404 -5.30 14.24 -8.01
CA ALA A 404 -5.16 14.05 -6.56
C ALA A 404 -3.79 14.52 -6.05
N PHE A 405 -2.70 14.18 -6.77
CA PHE A 405 -1.35 14.59 -6.38
C PHE A 405 -1.06 16.06 -6.66
N CYS A 406 -1.65 16.66 -7.72
CA CYS A 406 -1.61 18.10 -7.93
C CYS A 406 -2.28 18.85 -6.78
N LYS A 407 -3.39 18.34 -6.23
CA LYS A 407 -4.01 18.88 -5.02
C LYS A 407 -3.01 18.93 -3.86
N VAL A 408 -2.32 17.80 -3.56
CA VAL A 408 -1.32 17.77 -2.47
C VAL A 408 -0.16 18.71 -2.77
N GLY A 409 0.36 18.67 -3.99
CA GLY A 409 1.45 19.53 -4.45
C GLY A 409 1.13 21.01 -4.27
N GLY A 410 -0.03 21.45 -4.76
CA GLY A 410 -0.51 22.83 -4.68
C GLY A 410 -0.77 23.27 -3.24
N ALA A 411 -1.53 22.48 -2.48
CA ALA A 411 -1.95 22.86 -1.14
C ALA A 411 -0.84 22.81 -0.09
N VAL A 412 0.13 21.91 -0.23
CA VAL A 412 1.19 21.68 0.79
C VAL A 412 2.47 22.43 0.44
N PHE A 413 2.91 22.35 -0.81
CA PHE A 413 4.25 22.81 -1.18
C PHE A 413 4.28 24.17 -1.86
N LEU A 414 3.20 24.57 -2.53
CA LEU A 414 3.11 25.87 -3.21
C LEU A 414 2.33 26.88 -2.37
N GLY A 415 2.27 28.14 -2.87
CA GLY A 415 1.59 29.24 -2.20
C GLY A 415 2.32 29.77 -0.97
N GLU A 416 1.56 30.34 -0.04
CA GLU A 416 2.04 30.92 1.22
C GLU A 416 1.62 30.06 2.42
N PRO A 417 2.37 30.08 3.54
CA PRO A 417 2.06 29.28 4.72
C PRO A 417 0.75 29.72 5.40
N ARG A 418 -0.12 28.76 5.68
CA ARG A 418 -1.42 29.00 6.32
C ARG A 418 -1.41 28.77 7.85
N SER A 419 -0.28 28.34 8.41
CA SER A 419 -0.05 28.23 9.86
C SER A 419 1.33 28.74 10.24
N LYS A 420 1.52 29.05 11.53
CA LYS A 420 2.81 29.46 12.07
C LYS A 420 3.85 28.35 11.93
N GLU A 421 3.46 27.13 12.18
CA GLU A 421 4.31 25.95 12.09
C GLU A 421 4.78 25.70 10.64
N ALA A 422 3.92 25.94 9.67
CA ALA A 422 4.29 25.89 8.26
C ALA A 422 5.25 27.03 7.88
N ALA A 423 5.08 28.23 8.46
CA ALA A 423 5.95 29.38 8.22
C ALA A 423 7.36 29.19 8.84
N GLU A 424 7.46 28.50 9.95
CA GLU A 424 8.72 28.21 10.68
C GLU A 424 9.35 26.86 10.28
N ALA A 425 8.73 26.09 9.36
CA ALA A 425 9.22 24.80 8.92
C ALA A 425 10.63 24.90 8.31
N VAL A 426 11.47 23.93 8.63
CA VAL A 426 12.84 23.79 8.11
C VAL A 426 13.05 22.42 7.50
N GLU A 427 14.01 22.34 6.57
CA GLU A 427 14.36 21.08 5.91
C GLU A 427 14.83 20.04 6.91
N VAL A 428 14.38 18.79 6.74
CA VAL A 428 14.78 17.68 7.60
C VAL A 428 16.24 17.28 7.40
N PRO A 429 16.89 16.63 8.39
CA PRO A 429 18.29 16.19 8.29
C PRO A 429 18.55 15.25 7.10
N LEU A 430 19.81 15.20 6.64
CA LEU A 430 20.23 14.38 5.52
C LEU A 430 19.89 12.89 5.70
N SER A 431 19.96 12.37 6.94
CA SER A 431 19.59 11.00 7.28
C SER A 431 18.15 10.65 7.01
N MET A 432 17.23 11.63 6.93
CA MET A 432 15.85 11.42 6.52
C MET A 432 15.65 11.61 5.01
N ARG A 433 16.42 12.49 4.37
CA ARG A 433 16.32 12.75 2.92
C ARG A 433 16.99 11.68 2.06
N LEU A 434 18.15 11.18 2.50
CA LEU A 434 18.96 10.25 1.71
C LEU A 434 18.24 8.91 1.41
N PRO A 435 17.55 8.25 2.37
CA PRO A 435 16.78 7.05 2.07
C PRO A 435 15.73 7.28 0.97
N VAL A 436 15.05 8.42 0.98
CA VAL A 436 14.04 8.76 -0.03
C VAL A 436 14.66 9.02 -1.39
N LEU A 437 15.79 9.75 -1.43
CA LEU A 437 16.54 9.98 -2.66
C LEU A 437 16.99 8.66 -3.28
N LEU A 438 17.49 7.72 -2.47
CA LEU A 438 17.89 6.40 -2.94
C LEU A 438 16.71 5.60 -3.49
N LEU A 439 15.55 5.62 -2.84
CA LEU A 439 14.33 4.99 -3.35
C LEU A 439 13.94 5.56 -4.73
N PHE A 440 13.99 6.87 -4.89
CA PHE A 440 13.71 7.53 -6.16
C PHE A 440 14.71 7.16 -7.25
N LEU A 441 16.01 7.15 -6.93
CA LEU A 441 17.06 6.74 -7.87
C LEU A 441 16.94 5.26 -8.27
N CYS A 442 16.57 4.37 -7.33
CA CYS A 442 16.24 2.99 -7.64
C CYS A 442 15.08 2.90 -8.64
N GLY A 443 14.03 3.73 -8.47
CA GLY A 443 12.94 3.82 -9.44
C GLY A 443 13.40 4.24 -10.84
N CYS A 444 14.27 5.24 -10.93
CA CYS A 444 14.88 5.65 -12.20
C CYS A 444 15.71 4.50 -12.83
N ALA A 445 16.47 3.77 -12.02
CA ALA A 445 17.25 2.62 -12.49
C ALA A 445 16.34 1.50 -13.02
N VAL A 446 15.22 1.22 -12.34
CA VAL A 446 14.22 0.23 -12.79
C VAL A 446 13.69 0.58 -14.19
N THR A 447 13.38 1.85 -14.48
CA THR A 447 12.92 2.29 -15.81
C THR A 447 13.91 1.88 -16.91
N VAL A 448 15.21 2.09 -16.68
CA VAL A 448 16.26 1.82 -17.65
C VAL A 448 16.56 0.33 -17.78
N LEU A 449 16.52 -0.40 -16.67
CA LEU A 449 16.87 -1.83 -16.62
C LEU A 449 15.72 -2.76 -17.05
N THR A 450 14.48 -2.28 -17.10
CA THR A 450 13.30 -3.11 -17.43
C THR A 450 13.43 -3.88 -18.74
N PRO A 451 13.92 -3.32 -19.88
CA PRO A 451 14.05 -4.10 -21.11
C PRO A 451 15.03 -5.27 -21.00
N ALA A 452 16.14 -5.07 -20.26
CA ALA A 452 17.11 -6.13 -20.00
C ALA A 452 16.54 -7.19 -19.07
N ALA A 453 15.84 -6.77 -18.01
CA ALA A 453 15.12 -7.67 -17.11
C ALA A 453 14.04 -8.47 -17.85
N ALA A 454 13.23 -7.84 -18.70
CA ALA A 454 12.22 -8.52 -19.50
C ALA A 454 12.82 -9.64 -20.37
N ARG A 455 13.99 -9.38 -20.97
CA ARG A 455 14.71 -10.39 -21.76
C ARG A 455 15.29 -11.52 -20.90
N LEU A 456 15.76 -11.20 -19.69
CA LEU A 456 16.34 -12.17 -18.75
C LEU A 456 15.29 -13.11 -18.17
N PHE A 457 14.10 -12.59 -17.87
CA PHE A 457 13.01 -13.35 -17.24
C PHE A 457 12.08 -14.03 -18.25
N ALA A 458 12.13 -13.67 -19.55
CA ALA A 458 11.36 -14.34 -20.57
C ALA A 458 11.96 -15.71 -20.88
N PRO A 459 11.14 -16.78 -20.93
CA PRO A 459 11.56 -18.09 -21.43
C PRO A 459 12.14 -17.97 -22.84
N GLU A 460 13.21 -18.70 -23.15
CA GLU A 460 13.88 -18.62 -24.47
C GLU A 460 12.92 -18.89 -25.62
N GLU A 461 12.01 -19.85 -25.46
CA GLU A 461 10.98 -20.22 -26.44
C GLU A 461 9.96 -19.09 -26.72
N TRP A 462 9.80 -18.13 -25.81
CA TRP A 462 8.86 -17.01 -25.95
C TRP A 462 9.51 -15.74 -26.52
N ILE A 463 10.83 -15.68 -26.60
CA ILE A 463 11.57 -14.45 -26.98
C ILE A 463 11.15 -13.96 -28.37
N GLN A 464 10.92 -14.85 -29.33
CA GLN A 464 10.51 -14.44 -30.70
C GLN A 464 9.13 -13.78 -30.68
N GLU A 465 8.16 -14.35 -29.96
CA GLU A 465 6.80 -13.79 -29.84
C GLU A 465 6.80 -12.49 -29.03
N LEU A 466 7.64 -12.38 -28.00
CA LEU A 466 7.78 -11.20 -27.14
C LEU A 466 8.67 -10.11 -27.73
N TYR A 467 9.36 -10.37 -28.86
CA TYR A 467 10.28 -9.40 -29.46
C TYR A 467 9.66 -8.00 -29.69
N PRO A 468 8.42 -7.86 -30.22
CA PRO A 468 7.79 -6.55 -30.37
C PRO A 468 7.60 -5.81 -29.03
N ALA A 469 7.19 -6.53 -27.99
CA ALA A 469 6.99 -5.97 -26.65
C ALA A 469 8.32 -5.54 -26.02
N ILE A 470 9.37 -6.36 -26.11
CA ILE A 470 10.71 -6.05 -25.61
C ILE A 470 11.29 -4.82 -26.36
N ARG A 471 11.11 -4.75 -27.67
CA ARG A 471 11.55 -3.59 -28.48
C ARG A 471 10.80 -2.32 -28.09
N ALA A 472 9.48 -2.40 -27.85
CA ALA A 472 8.69 -1.27 -27.37
C ALA A 472 9.19 -0.78 -25.98
N LEU A 473 9.52 -1.69 -25.08
CA LEU A 473 10.13 -1.35 -23.78
C LEU A 473 11.49 -0.66 -23.94
N GLN A 474 12.33 -1.10 -24.90
CA GLN A 474 13.59 -0.44 -25.20
C GLN A 474 13.38 1.00 -25.67
N MET A 475 12.39 1.22 -26.54
CA MET A 475 12.03 2.57 -27.02
C MET A 475 11.53 3.44 -25.86
N VAL A 476 10.71 2.91 -24.97
CA VAL A 476 10.26 3.61 -23.76
C VAL A 476 11.43 3.98 -22.86
N ALA A 477 12.36 3.07 -22.61
CA ALA A 477 13.55 3.34 -21.79
C ALA A 477 14.45 4.41 -22.40
N VAL A 478 14.72 4.34 -23.71
CA VAL A 478 15.54 5.35 -24.43
C VAL A 478 14.84 6.71 -24.41
N THR A 479 13.54 6.77 -24.68
CA THR A 479 12.76 8.03 -24.62
C THR A 479 12.76 8.61 -23.22
N SER A 480 12.59 7.77 -22.19
CA SER A 480 12.65 8.21 -20.79
C SER A 480 14.03 8.80 -20.42
N LEU A 481 15.11 8.17 -20.88
CA LEU A 481 16.47 8.71 -20.72
C LEU A 481 16.65 10.04 -21.44
N ALA A 482 16.16 10.15 -22.67
CA ALA A 482 16.26 11.39 -23.46
C ALA A 482 15.48 12.54 -22.80
N VAL A 483 14.26 12.29 -22.35
CA VAL A 483 13.44 13.29 -21.63
C VAL A 483 14.08 13.70 -20.31
N THR A 484 14.58 12.73 -19.53
CA THR A 484 15.28 13.00 -18.27
C THR A 484 16.58 13.79 -18.52
N GLY A 485 17.35 13.40 -19.53
CA GLY A 485 18.58 14.11 -19.93
C GLY A 485 18.31 15.54 -20.37
N LEU A 486 17.26 15.75 -21.17
CA LEU A 486 16.82 17.09 -21.58
C LEU A 486 16.39 17.94 -20.36
N PHE A 487 15.64 17.36 -19.42
CA PHE A 487 15.24 18.05 -18.20
C PHE A 487 16.44 18.47 -17.35
N VAL A 488 17.40 17.55 -17.13
CA VAL A 488 18.64 17.84 -16.40
C VAL A 488 19.44 18.93 -17.12
N LEU A 489 19.57 18.86 -18.45
CA LEU A 489 20.26 19.88 -19.25
C LEU A 489 19.61 21.26 -19.08
N LEU A 490 18.28 21.35 -19.14
CA LEU A 490 17.56 22.62 -18.95
C LEU A 490 17.76 23.18 -17.54
N VAL A 491 17.78 22.33 -16.50
CA VAL A 491 18.08 22.74 -15.12
C VAL A 491 19.50 23.26 -15.00
N LEU A 492 20.48 22.59 -15.62
CA LEU A 492 21.89 23.03 -15.64
C LEU A 492 22.05 24.36 -16.39
N ILE A 493 21.44 24.52 -17.57
CA ILE A 493 21.45 25.78 -18.33
C ILE A 493 20.86 26.90 -17.49
N LYS A 494 19.71 26.67 -16.84
CA LYS A 494 19.10 27.64 -15.91
C LYS A 494 20.04 28.04 -14.77
N GLY A 495 20.80 27.08 -14.24
CA GLY A 495 21.78 27.32 -13.18
C GLY A 495 23.00 28.13 -13.62
N LEU A 496 23.39 27.99 -14.91
CA LEU A 496 24.52 28.68 -15.52
C LEU A 496 24.15 30.09 -16.04
N LEU A 497 22.88 30.34 -16.30
CA LEU A 497 22.45 31.68 -16.75
C LEU A 497 22.73 32.71 -15.66
N PRO A 498 23.34 33.87 -16.03
CA PRO A 498 23.70 34.90 -15.06
C PRO A 498 22.46 35.36 -14.26
N ARG A 499 22.56 35.30 -12.95
CA ARG A 499 21.53 35.78 -12.00
C ARG A 499 21.44 37.32 -11.91
N GLY A 500 21.92 38.04 -12.92
CA GLY A 500 22.07 39.47 -12.92
C GLY A 500 20.79 40.31 -13.01
N LYS A 501 19.60 39.71 -12.95
CA LYS A 501 18.34 40.48 -12.88
C LYS A 501 17.87 40.52 -11.43
N GLU A 502 17.66 41.73 -10.90
CA GLU A 502 16.97 41.90 -9.61
C GLU A 502 15.64 41.14 -9.64
N ILE A 503 15.50 40.20 -8.72
CA ILE A 503 14.23 39.51 -8.54
C ILE A 503 13.28 40.53 -7.90
N ARG A 504 12.43 41.14 -8.69
CA ARG A 504 11.37 42.00 -8.18
C ARG A 504 10.42 41.15 -7.37
N ARG A 505 10.34 41.45 -6.08
CA ARG A 505 9.32 40.87 -5.21
C ARG A 505 8.07 41.75 -5.31
N SER A 506 6.99 41.21 -5.84
CA SER A 506 5.67 41.80 -5.82
C SER A 506 4.69 40.88 -5.12
N CYS A 507 3.61 41.41 -4.56
CA CYS A 507 2.51 40.58 -4.10
C CYS A 507 1.91 39.80 -5.30
N THR A 508 1.29 38.65 -4.98
CA THR A 508 0.54 37.89 -5.97
C THR A 508 -0.57 38.77 -6.55
N TRP A 509 -0.90 38.60 -7.83
CA TRP A 509 -2.04 39.30 -8.45
C TRP A 509 -3.32 38.99 -7.68
N ASP A 510 -3.98 40.01 -7.19
CA ASP A 510 -5.12 39.98 -6.27
C ASP A 510 -6.41 40.58 -6.83
N CYS A 511 -6.49 40.77 -8.15
CA CYS A 511 -7.61 41.41 -8.82
C CYS A 511 -7.93 42.81 -8.27
N GLY A 512 -6.92 43.55 -7.79
CA GLY A 512 -7.06 44.90 -7.23
C GLY A 512 -7.29 44.95 -5.72
N PHE A 513 -7.26 43.83 -5.01
CA PHE A 513 -7.31 43.78 -3.55
C PHE A 513 -5.93 44.08 -2.96
N SER A 514 -5.83 45.10 -2.12
CA SER A 514 -4.55 45.67 -1.67
C SER A 514 -3.86 44.88 -0.53
N LYS A 515 -4.53 43.90 0.05
CA LYS A 515 -4.01 43.10 1.18
C LYS A 515 -4.36 41.62 1.03
N PRO A 516 -3.73 40.92 0.05
CA PRO A 516 -3.94 39.48 -0.09
C PRO A 516 -3.45 38.73 1.15
N ASP A 517 -4.22 37.72 1.60
CA ASP A 517 -3.91 36.86 2.73
C ASP A 517 -3.86 35.41 2.23
N ALA A 518 -3.07 34.57 2.89
CA ALA A 518 -2.96 33.13 2.62
C ALA A 518 -4.32 32.40 2.66
N ARG A 519 -5.33 32.98 3.33
CA ARG A 519 -6.71 32.46 3.35
C ARG A 519 -7.45 32.60 2.01
N MET A 520 -6.96 33.45 1.11
CA MET A 520 -7.55 33.68 -0.21
C MET A 520 -7.02 32.73 -1.28
N GLU A 521 -5.99 31.92 -0.94
CA GLU A 521 -5.44 30.89 -1.82
C GLU A 521 -6.34 29.65 -1.87
N TYR A 522 -6.23 28.91 -2.96
CA TYR A 522 -6.90 27.61 -3.07
C TYR A 522 -6.36 26.66 -2.01
N THR A 523 -7.25 26.15 -1.17
CA THR A 523 -6.98 25.07 -0.22
C THR A 523 -7.06 23.70 -0.92
N GLY A 524 -6.67 22.64 -0.22
CA GLY A 524 -6.78 21.29 -0.75
C GLY A 524 -8.23 20.93 -1.12
N SER A 525 -9.20 21.31 -0.29
CA SER A 525 -10.62 21.05 -0.55
C SER A 525 -11.11 21.84 -1.77
N ALA A 526 -10.77 23.14 -1.86
CA ALA A 526 -11.21 24.00 -2.96
C ALA A 526 -10.63 23.55 -4.31
N PHE A 527 -9.35 23.12 -4.34
CA PHE A 527 -8.68 22.69 -5.56
C PHE A 527 -9.37 21.53 -6.27
N ILE A 528 -9.82 20.52 -5.52
CA ILE A 528 -10.42 19.30 -6.07
C ILE A 528 -11.96 19.32 -6.08
N GLN A 529 -12.58 20.40 -5.59
CA GLN A 529 -14.03 20.51 -5.42
C GLN A 529 -14.85 20.15 -6.67
N PRO A 530 -14.47 20.58 -7.90
CA PRO A 530 -15.22 20.21 -9.10
C PRO A 530 -15.30 18.69 -9.30
N LEU A 531 -14.20 17.95 -9.04
CA LEU A 531 -14.18 16.49 -9.16
C LEU A 531 -14.97 15.81 -8.03
N VAL A 532 -14.88 16.32 -6.80
CA VAL A 532 -15.71 15.84 -5.68
C VAL A 532 -17.20 16.04 -5.98
N PHE A 533 -17.57 17.16 -6.56
CA PHE A 533 -18.94 17.44 -6.97
C PHE A 533 -19.40 16.51 -8.10
N PHE A 534 -18.57 16.33 -9.13
CA PHE A 534 -18.85 15.44 -10.26
C PHE A 534 -19.03 13.97 -9.81
N CYS A 535 -18.15 13.47 -8.95
CA CYS A 535 -18.23 12.12 -8.40
C CYS A 535 -19.35 11.95 -7.36
N GLY A 536 -19.88 13.05 -6.83
CA GLY A 536 -21.06 13.07 -5.96
C GLY A 536 -20.97 12.13 -4.76
N ARG A 537 -21.98 11.27 -4.62
CA ARG A 537 -22.10 10.34 -3.47
C ARG A 537 -20.97 9.30 -3.40
N LEU A 538 -20.27 9.02 -4.50
CA LEU A 538 -19.17 8.05 -4.51
C LEU A 538 -17.99 8.50 -3.65
N THR A 539 -17.83 9.81 -3.44
CA THR A 539 -16.74 10.37 -2.61
C THR A 539 -16.98 10.22 -1.11
N GLY A 540 -18.21 9.95 -0.68
CA GLY A 540 -18.60 9.96 0.73
C GLY A 540 -18.51 11.35 1.40
N ALA A 541 -18.34 12.44 0.62
CA ALA A 541 -18.25 13.78 1.14
C ALA A 541 -19.63 14.30 1.61
N LYS A 542 -19.67 14.77 2.86
CA LYS A 542 -20.85 15.43 3.48
C LYS A 542 -20.45 16.87 3.76
N ARG A 543 -21.25 17.81 3.29
CA ARG A 543 -21.00 19.25 3.47
C ARG A 543 -22.03 19.87 4.39
N LYS A 544 -21.54 20.68 5.31
CA LYS A 544 -22.36 21.51 6.18
C LYS A 544 -21.93 22.97 5.94
N ILE A 545 -22.81 23.72 5.30
CA ILE A 545 -22.53 25.10 4.90
C ILE A 545 -23.48 26.01 5.66
N THR A 546 -22.93 26.97 6.41
CA THR A 546 -23.67 28.10 6.94
C THR A 546 -23.37 29.30 6.06
N HIS A 547 -24.32 29.63 5.19
CA HIS A 547 -24.13 30.74 4.26
C HIS A 547 -24.07 32.09 4.99
N PRO A 548 -23.17 33.01 4.58
CA PRO A 548 -23.14 34.36 5.11
C PRO A 548 -24.45 35.06 4.80
N GLN A 549 -25.04 35.71 5.79
CA GLN A 549 -26.26 36.48 5.64
C GLN A 549 -25.97 37.99 5.81
N GLY A 550 -26.46 38.80 4.88
CA GLY A 550 -26.26 40.26 4.89
C GLY A 550 -24.89 40.71 4.38
N SER A 551 -24.70 42.06 4.33
CA SER A 551 -23.46 42.67 3.86
C SER A 551 -22.29 42.54 4.83
N PHE A 552 -22.56 42.31 6.12
CA PHE A 552 -21.58 42.08 7.18
C PHE A 552 -21.97 40.84 8.00
N PRO A 553 -21.67 39.62 7.50
CA PRO A 553 -22.11 38.40 8.17
C PRO A 553 -21.37 38.21 9.49
N GLU A 554 -22.12 37.97 10.57
CA GLU A 554 -21.56 37.67 11.89
C GLU A 554 -20.92 36.28 11.97
N LYS A 555 -21.49 35.31 11.25
CA LYS A 555 -21.00 33.92 11.22
C LYS A 555 -21.20 33.29 9.85
N SER A 556 -20.16 32.68 9.35
CA SER A 556 -20.22 31.75 8.23
C SER A 556 -19.31 30.56 8.53
N SER A 557 -19.72 29.36 8.16
CA SER A 557 -18.88 28.16 8.33
C SER A 557 -19.03 27.24 7.11
N PHE A 558 -17.92 26.65 6.74
CA PHE A 558 -17.86 25.57 5.75
C PHE A 558 -17.16 24.39 6.40
N GLU A 559 -17.89 23.31 6.58
CA GLU A 559 -17.37 22.06 7.10
C GLU A 559 -17.58 20.96 6.06
N GLU A 560 -16.53 20.28 5.67
CA GLU A 560 -16.58 19.11 4.81
C GLU A 560 -16.06 17.89 5.57
N GLU A 561 -16.94 16.95 5.84
CA GLU A 561 -16.61 15.66 6.40
C GLU A 561 -16.64 14.61 5.30
N SER A 562 -15.65 13.73 5.27
CA SER A 562 -15.60 12.64 4.31
C SER A 562 -15.59 11.30 5.03
N ALA A 563 -16.70 10.57 4.95
CA ALA A 563 -16.82 9.20 5.42
C ALA A 563 -16.42 8.21 4.31
N ASP A 564 -15.93 7.04 4.69
CA ASP A 564 -15.76 5.96 3.74
C ASP A 564 -17.10 5.25 3.56
N PRO A 565 -17.67 5.19 2.32
CA PRO A 565 -18.96 4.54 2.09
C PRO A 565 -18.93 3.04 2.48
N GLY A 566 -17.82 2.35 2.27
CA GLY A 566 -17.65 0.96 2.68
C GLY A 566 -17.72 0.79 4.20
N MET A 567 -17.09 1.73 4.94
CA MET A 567 -17.15 1.74 6.39
C MET A 567 -18.58 2.04 6.88
N GLU A 568 -19.22 3.09 6.34
CA GLU A 568 -20.54 3.57 6.80
C GLU A 568 -21.67 2.59 6.45
N PHE A 569 -21.72 2.11 5.20
CA PHE A 569 -22.86 1.29 4.74
C PHE A 569 -22.73 -0.19 5.08
N PHE A 570 -21.50 -0.73 5.08
CA PHE A 570 -21.28 -2.17 5.27
C PHE A 570 -20.78 -2.47 6.68
N TRP A 571 -19.62 -1.93 7.07
CA TRP A 571 -18.95 -2.33 8.31
C TRP A 571 -19.63 -1.83 9.57
N GLU A 572 -20.11 -0.59 9.62
CA GLU A 572 -20.81 -0.11 10.81
C GLU A 572 -22.14 -0.86 11.06
N LYS A 573 -22.86 -1.20 10.00
CA LYS A 573 -24.07 -2.01 10.14
C LYS A 573 -23.75 -3.43 10.59
N SER A 574 -22.70 -4.03 10.01
CA SER A 574 -22.23 -5.36 10.39
C SER A 574 -21.75 -5.39 11.84
N PHE A 575 -20.94 -4.41 12.26
CA PHE A 575 -20.52 -4.30 13.66
C PHE A 575 -21.72 -4.12 14.61
N LYS A 576 -22.68 -3.25 14.29
CA LYS A 576 -23.90 -3.08 15.09
C LYS A 576 -24.73 -4.37 15.18
N PHE A 577 -24.75 -5.17 14.13
CA PHE A 577 -25.39 -6.49 14.14
C PHE A 577 -24.64 -7.46 15.06
N PHE A 578 -23.33 -7.59 14.89
CA PHE A 578 -22.52 -8.49 15.72
C PHE A 578 -22.48 -8.05 17.18
N PHE A 579 -22.43 -6.75 17.48
CA PHE A 579 -22.55 -6.25 18.86
C PHE A 579 -23.89 -6.59 19.49
N ARG A 580 -24.98 -6.50 18.74
CA ARG A 580 -26.31 -6.92 19.24
C ARG A 580 -26.36 -8.42 19.49
N LEU A 581 -25.73 -9.22 18.63
CA LEU A 581 -25.63 -10.67 18.84
C LEU A 581 -24.75 -10.99 20.06
N ALA A 582 -23.59 -10.38 20.18
CA ALA A 582 -22.69 -10.53 21.32
C ALA A 582 -23.37 -10.09 22.63
N ALA A 583 -24.13 -8.99 22.62
CA ALA A 583 -24.90 -8.56 23.78
C ALA A 583 -25.94 -9.59 24.22
N LYS A 584 -26.54 -10.32 23.27
CA LYS A 584 -27.45 -11.43 23.60
C LYS A 584 -26.72 -12.62 24.22
N LEU A 585 -25.43 -12.80 23.88
CA LEU A 585 -24.59 -13.86 24.44
C LEU A 585 -23.92 -13.45 25.77
N ASN A 586 -24.12 -12.21 26.22
CA ASN A 586 -23.49 -11.69 27.43
C ASN A 586 -23.89 -12.44 28.70
N PHE A 587 -25.04 -13.18 28.67
CA PHE A 587 -25.44 -14.08 29.76
C PHE A 587 -24.41 -15.20 30.00
N LEU A 588 -23.60 -15.56 28.98
CA LEU A 588 -22.50 -16.53 29.12
C LEU A 588 -21.37 -16.03 30.02
N GLN A 589 -21.24 -14.70 30.20
CA GLN A 589 -20.28 -14.05 31.09
C GLN A 589 -20.91 -13.73 32.44
N SER A 590 -21.52 -14.71 33.07
CA SER A 590 -22.24 -14.52 34.35
C SER A 590 -21.32 -14.23 35.55
N GLY A 591 -20.00 -14.42 35.43
CA GLY A 591 -19.04 -14.29 36.52
C GLY A 591 -19.05 -15.49 37.51
N TYR A 592 -19.94 -16.42 37.36
CA TYR A 592 -20.03 -17.62 38.21
C TYR A 592 -19.18 -18.75 37.67
N LEU A 593 -18.17 -19.19 38.42
CA LEU A 593 -17.25 -20.25 38.03
C LEU A 593 -17.97 -21.55 37.65
N HIS A 594 -18.99 -21.91 38.38
CA HIS A 594 -19.82 -23.11 38.16
C HIS A 594 -20.49 -23.09 36.77
N PHE A 595 -20.90 -21.93 36.30
CA PHE A 595 -21.53 -21.79 34.99
C PHE A 595 -20.52 -21.98 33.87
N TYR A 596 -19.27 -21.49 34.03
CA TYR A 596 -18.21 -21.73 33.05
C TYR A 596 -17.80 -23.20 32.99
N ILE A 597 -17.71 -23.89 34.13
CA ILE A 597 -17.44 -25.32 34.20
C ILE A 597 -18.58 -26.08 33.48
N LEU A 598 -19.83 -25.73 33.72
CA LEU A 598 -20.97 -26.33 33.04
C LEU A 598 -20.91 -26.17 31.51
N ILE A 599 -20.60 -24.96 31.01
CA ILE A 599 -20.46 -24.72 29.57
C ILE A 599 -19.30 -25.52 28.98
N MET A 600 -18.13 -25.55 29.65
CA MET A 600 -16.98 -26.33 29.20
C MET A 600 -17.30 -27.83 29.16
N THR A 601 -17.97 -28.35 30.20
CA THR A 601 -18.37 -29.75 30.26
C THR A 601 -19.40 -30.09 29.19
N ALA A 602 -20.37 -29.21 28.97
CA ALA A 602 -21.39 -29.40 27.92
C ALA A 602 -20.75 -29.36 26.51
N ALA A 603 -19.81 -28.44 26.27
CA ALA A 603 -19.07 -28.38 25.00
C ALA A 603 -18.21 -29.65 24.78
N LEU A 604 -17.53 -30.13 25.82
CA LEU A 604 -16.75 -31.39 25.77
C LEU A 604 -17.66 -32.59 25.47
N VAL A 605 -18.79 -32.69 26.15
CA VAL A 605 -19.78 -33.76 25.91
C VAL A 605 -20.32 -33.69 24.48
N LEU A 606 -20.66 -32.48 23.98
CA LEU A 606 -21.11 -32.30 22.60
C LEU A 606 -20.04 -32.70 21.58
N MET A 607 -18.76 -32.36 21.82
CA MET A 607 -17.64 -32.76 20.95
C MET A 607 -17.45 -34.29 20.97
N LEU A 608 -17.56 -34.91 22.12
CA LEU A 608 -17.48 -36.37 22.24
C LEU A 608 -18.66 -37.06 21.54
N VAL A 609 -19.87 -36.56 21.76
CA VAL A 609 -21.07 -37.05 21.09
C VAL A 609 -20.94 -36.90 19.57
N TRP A 610 -20.48 -35.74 19.10
CA TRP A 610 -20.22 -35.50 17.68
C TRP A 610 -19.13 -36.42 17.12
N GLY A 611 -18.01 -36.59 17.82
CA GLY A 611 -16.89 -37.46 17.41
C GLY A 611 -17.25 -38.94 17.39
N PHE A 612 -18.17 -39.40 18.24
CA PHE A 612 -18.60 -40.81 18.30
C PHE A 612 -19.85 -41.08 17.45
N LEU A 613 -20.85 -40.19 17.48
CA LEU A 613 -22.12 -40.43 16.78
C LEU A 613 -22.04 -40.23 15.25
N LEU A 614 -21.24 -39.30 14.75
CA LEU A 614 -21.14 -39.09 13.30
C LEU A 614 -20.45 -40.28 12.58
N PRO A 615 -19.32 -40.82 13.04
CA PRO A 615 -18.75 -42.02 12.45
C PRO A 615 -19.69 -43.24 12.56
N TRP A 616 -20.39 -43.38 13.70
CA TRP A 616 -21.33 -44.48 13.95
C TRP A 616 -22.58 -44.36 13.06
N ALA A 617 -23.14 -43.18 12.90
CA ALA A 617 -24.26 -42.94 11.98
C ALA A 617 -23.83 -43.13 10.50
N GLY A 618 -22.61 -42.75 10.15
CA GLY A 618 -22.01 -43.02 8.83
C GLY A 618 -21.80 -44.50 8.51
N THR A 619 -21.46 -45.29 9.53
CA THR A 619 -21.35 -46.75 9.38
C THR A 619 -22.71 -47.44 9.27
N LEU A 620 -23.71 -46.95 9.99
CA LEU A 620 -25.09 -47.46 9.86
C LEU A 620 -25.73 -47.15 8.51
N MET A 621 -25.47 -45.98 7.94
CA MET A 621 -25.96 -45.60 6.60
C MET A 621 -25.23 -46.32 5.46
N LYS A 622 -24.00 -46.81 5.67
CA LYS A 622 -23.24 -47.57 4.68
C LYS A 622 -23.46 -49.09 4.78
N GLY A 623 -24.10 -49.58 5.83
CA GLY A 623 -24.37 -50.98 6.09
C GLY A 623 -25.77 -51.48 5.78
N GLY A 624 -26.60 -50.63 5.19
CA GLY A 624 -27.97 -50.98 4.78
C GLY A 624 -28.18 -50.70 3.30
N PHE A 625 -27.73 -51.61 2.44
CA PHE A 625 -28.28 -52.08 1.16
C PHE A 625 -27.24 -52.89 0.44
#